data_d49e8d361bf4f0a56c51e693491aa6f0
#
_entry.id   d49e8d361bf4f0a56c51e693491aa6f0
#
_cell.length_a   1.000
_cell.length_b   1.000
_cell.length_c   1.000
_cell.angle_alpha   90.00
_cell.angle_beta   90.00
_cell.angle_gamma   90.00
#
_symmetry.space_group_name_H-M   'P 1'
#
loop_
_entity.id
_entity.type
_entity.pdbx_description
1 polymer ?
#
loop_
_entity_poly.entity_id
_entity_poly.type
_entity_poly.pdbx_seq_one_letter_code
_entity_poly.pdbx_strand_id
1 'polypeptide(L)'
;MEVLLQQILNGLVLGSMYALVALGYTMVYGIIGLINFAHGDVLMVGALTSWTIITAMREASPDMAGWMILIIATAIAMVVCAALNFTIEKLAYRPLRNSPRLAPLITAIGVSILLQTLAMIIWKPNPKSYPATLSREPIDFFGAVLSITQITILATTVIVLALLMWLVNRTNLGRAMRATAENPR
;
A
#
# COMPACT_ATOMS: atom_id res chain seq x y z
N MET A 1 9.07 -33.07 0.30
CA MET A 1 7.68 -32.55 0.31
C MET A 1 7.57 -31.28 1.15
N GLU A 2 8.13 -31.26 2.34
CA GLU A 2 8.13 -30.10 3.27
C GLU A 2 8.74 -28.83 2.67
N VAL A 3 9.92 -28.94 2.03
CA VAL A 3 10.58 -27.81 1.39
C VAL A 3 9.76 -27.21 0.26
N LEU A 4 9.08 -28.05 -0.54
CA LEU A 4 8.22 -27.58 -1.62
C LEU A 4 7.00 -26.84 -1.06
N LEU A 5 6.36 -27.38 -0.01
CA LEU A 5 5.23 -26.73 0.65
C LEU A 5 5.64 -25.38 1.26
N GLN A 6 6.81 -25.33 1.92
CA GLN A 6 7.35 -24.08 2.46
C GLN A 6 7.57 -23.02 1.38
N GLN A 7 8.12 -23.40 0.23
CA GLN A 7 8.35 -22.47 -0.89
C GLN A 7 7.04 -21.98 -1.51
N ILE A 8 6.03 -22.83 -1.63
CA ILE A 8 4.70 -22.41 -2.10
C ILE A 8 4.08 -21.39 -1.13
N LEU A 9 4.14 -21.64 0.18
CA LEU A 9 3.60 -20.73 1.18
C LEU A 9 4.35 -19.38 1.18
N ASN A 10 5.67 -19.40 1.13
CA ASN A 10 6.47 -18.17 1.04
C ASN A 10 6.16 -17.40 -0.24
N GLY A 11 6.03 -18.10 -1.37
CA GLY A 11 5.63 -17.51 -2.65
C GLY A 11 4.22 -16.92 -2.62
N LEU A 12 3.27 -17.56 -1.94
CA LEU A 12 1.91 -17.06 -1.78
C LEU A 12 1.88 -15.78 -0.95
N VAL A 13 2.63 -15.73 0.16
CA VAL A 13 2.75 -14.53 1.00
C VAL A 13 3.36 -13.37 0.22
N LEU A 14 4.48 -13.60 -0.47
CA LEU A 14 5.13 -12.57 -1.28
C LEU A 14 4.23 -12.13 -2.44
N GLY A 15 3.62 -13.08 -3.14
CA GLY A 15 2.68 -12.83 -4.23
C GLY A 15 1.46 -12.04 -3.79
N SER A 16 0.94 -12.27 -2.57
CA SER A 16 -0.19 -11.53 -2.03
C SER A 16 0.14 -10.05 -1.79
N MET A 17 1.34 -9.73 -1.33
CA MET A 17 1.80 -8.35 -1.21
C MET A 17 1.90 -7.66 -2.57
N TYR A 18 2.49 -8.31 -3.57
CA TYR A 18 2.54 -7.77 -4.93
C TYR A 18 1.15 -7.62 -5.55
N ALA A 19 0.24 -8.53 -5.28
CA ALA A 19 -1.14 -8.45 -5.75
C ALA A 19 -1.86 -7.21 -5.22
N LEU A 20 -1.68 -6.85 -3.94
CA LEU A 20 -2.26 -5.62 -3.36
C LEU A 20 -1.70 -4.35 -4.03
N VAL A 21 -0.39 -4.31 -4.27
CA VAL A 21 0.24 -3.18 -4.97
C VAL A 21 -0.27 -3.08 -6.40
N ALA A 22 -0.28 -4.19 -7.14
CA ALA A 22 -0.77 -4.25 -8.52
C ALA A 22 -2.25 -3.84 -8.62
N LEU A 23 -3.06 -4.25 -7.64
CA LEU A 23 -4.47 -3.85 -7.59
C LEU A 23 -4.64 -2.33 -7.45
N GLY A 24 -3.84 -1.68 -6.59
CA GLY A 24 -3.82 -0.23 -6.47
C GLY A 24 -3.47 0.45 -7.79
N TYR A 25 -2.46 -0.05 -8.51
CA TYR A 25 -2.10 0.44 -9.84
C TYR A 25 -3.23 0.28 -10.85
N THR A 26 -3.81 -0.91 -10.93
CA THR A 26 -4.85 -1.22 -11.92
C THR A 26 -6.13 -0.45 -11.68
N MET A 27 -6.50 -0.17 -10.42
CA MET A 27 -7.65 0.68 -10.11
C MET A 27 -7.45 2.11 -10.62
N VAL A 28 -6.30 2.72 -10.35
CA VAL A 28 -6.01 4.09 -10.80
C VAL A 28 -5.94 4.16 -12.32
N TYR A 29 -5.22 3.21 -12.94
CA TYR A 29 -5.11 3.13 -14.40
C TYR A 29 -6.47 2.91 -15.08
N GLY A 30 -7.30 2.02 -14.52
CA GLY A 30 -8.62 1.70 -15.06
C GLY A 30 -9.59 2.88 -15.06
N ILE A 31 -9.42 3.86 -14.14
CA ILE A 31 -10.30 5.03 -14.05
C ILE A 31 -9.77 6.20 -14.90
N ILE A 32 -8.45 6.47 -14.83
CA ILE A 32 -7.85 7.67 -15.39
C ILE A 32 -7.22 7.39 -16.78
N GLY A 33 -6.91 6.13 -17.10
CA GLY A 33 -6.22 5.72 -18.32
C GLY A 33 -4.75 6.16 -18.40
N LEU A 34 -4.18 6.62 -17.28
CA LEU A 34 -2.79 7.07 -17.17
C LEU A 34 -2.06 6.28 -16.08
N ILE A 35 -0.83 5.89 -16.36
CA ILE A 35 0.03 5.21 -15.39
C ILE A 35 0.55 6.24 -14.40
N ASN A 36 0.22 6.06 -13.12
CA ASN A 36 0.77 6.89 -12.04
C ASN A 36 2.11 6.31 -11.55
N PHE A 37 3.21 6.78 -12.10
CA PHE A 37 4.56 6.35 -11.68
C PHE A 37 4.88 6.68 -10.22
N ALA A 38 4.23 7.68 -9.63
CA ALA A 38 4.41 8.03 -8.21
C ALA A 38 3.69 7.08 -7.23
N HIS A 39 2.91 6.09 -7.72
CA HIS A 39 2.14 5.19 -6.85
C HIS A 39 3.03 4.38 -5.90
N GLY A 40 4.16 3.87 -6.38
CA GLY A 40 5.15 3.16 -5.55
C GLY A 40 5.76 4.06 -4.47
N ASP A 41 5.96 5.34 -4.77
CA ASP A 41 6.52 6.30 -3.82
C ASP A 41 5.50 6.70 -2.74
N VAL A 42 4.21 6.74 -3.08
CA VAL A 42 3.13 6.90 -2.08
C VAL A 42 3.10 5.70 -1.13
N LEU A 43 3.25 4.48 -1.66
CA LEU A 43 3.37 3.27 -0.84
C LEU A 43 4.59 3.36 0.10
N MET A 44 5.74 3.81 -0.41
CA MET A 44 6.95 4.05 0.38
C MET A 44 6.69 5.04 1.53
N VAL A 45 6.03 6.17 1.25
CA VAL A 45 5.67 7.17 2.29
C VAL A 45 4.73 6.55 3.32
N GLY A 46 3.76 5.75 2.91
CA GLY A 46 2.87 5.01 3.80
C GLY A 46 3.62 4.04 4.72
N ALA A 47 4.56 3.28 4.16
CA ALA A 47 5.40 2.36 4.92
C ALA A 47 6.31 3.09 5.92
N LEU A 48 6.94 4.19 5.52
CA LEU A 48 7.79 5.02 6.40
C LEU A 48 6.96 5.71 7.49
N THR A 49 5.77 6.18 7.18
CA THR A 49 4.85 6.75 8.16
C THR A 49 4.44 5.70 9.18
N SER A 50 4.01 4.52 8.75
CA SER A 50 3.63 3.45 9.68
C SER A 50 4.81 2.99 10.53
N TRP A 51 6.01 2.89 9.96
CA TRP A 51 7.24 2.60 10.71
C TRP A 51 7.48 3.64 11.81
N THR A 52 7.36 4.92 11.49
CA THR A 52 7.54 6.03 12.46
C THR A 52 6.54 5.95 13.61
N ILE A 53 5.26 5.72 13.28
CA ILE A 53 4.20 5.59 14.29
C ILE A 53 4.42 4.39 15.20
N ILE A 54 4.75 3.22 14.62
CA ILE A 54 5.00 1.99 15.39
C ILE A 54 6.19 2.19 16.34
N THR A 55 7.28 2.78 15.85
CA THR A 55 8.46 3.04 16.67
C THR A 55 8.13 4.00 17.81
N ALA A 56 7.48 5.12 17.53
CA ALA A 56 7.08 6.09 18.54
C ALA A 56 6.10 5.52 19.58
N MET A 57 5.12 4.71 19.16
CA MET A 57 4.17 4.08 20.07
C MET A 57 4.82 3.00 20.93
N ARG A 58 5.79 2.25 20.42
CA ARG A 58 6.56 1.28 21.20
C ARG A 58 7.40 1.95 22.28
N GLU A 59 7.97 3.12 21.98
CA GLU A 59 8.74 3.90 22.96
C GLU A 59 7.83 4.55 24.01
N ALA A 60 6.67 5.09 23.60
CA ALA A 60 5.75 5.78 24.49
C ALA A 60 4.89 4.82 25.35
N SER A 61 4.56 3.65 24.84
CA SER A 61 3.64 2.70 25.48
C SER A 61 4.09 1.25 25.22
N PRO A 62 5.13 0.76 25.94
CA PRO A 62 5.67 -0.59 25.75
C PRO A 62 4.64 -1.71 25.98
N ASP A 63 3.69 -1.49 26.89
CA ASP A 63 2.67 -2.47 27.30
C ASP A 63 1.48 -2.58 26.34
N MET A 64 1.40 -1.70 25.33
CA MET A 64 0.30 -1.73 24.38
C MET A 64 0.37 -2.97 23.48
N ALA A 65 -0.78 -3.63 23.31
CA ALA A 65 -0.89 -4.81 22.46
C ALA A 65 -0.46 -4.50 21.01
N GLY A 66 0.42 -5.32 20.45
CA GLY A 66 1.02 -5.08 19.11
C GLY A 66 0.02 -4.93 17.98
N TRP A 67 -1.11 -5.68 18.03
CA TRP A 67 -2.19 -5.57 17.06
C TRP A 67 -2.90 -4.20 17.09
N MET A 68 -3.03 -3.57 18.28
CA MET A 68 -3.59 -2.21 18.41
C MET A 68 -2.66 -1.18 17.76
N ILE A 69 -1.36 -1.30 18.01
CA ILE A 69 -0.35 -0.44 17.39
C ILE A 69 -0.40 -0.54 15.86
N LEU A 70 -0.53 -1.76 15.32
CA LEU A 70 -0.65 -1.98 13.88
C LEU A 70 -1.90 -1.33 13.29
N ILE A 71 -3.06 -1.47 13.93
CA ILE A 71 -4.31 -0.85 13.45
C ILE A 71 -4.18 0.67 13.43
N ILE A 72 -3.68 1.27 14.51
CA ILE A 72 -3.51 2.73 14.62
C ILE A 72 -2.51 3.23 13.56
N ALA A 73 -1.35 2.58 13.45
CA ALA A 73 -0.33 2.95 12.49
C ALA A 73 -0.83 2.84 11.05
N THR A 74 -1.58 1.78 10.74
CA THR A 74 -2.20 1.58 9.42
C THR A 74 -3.24 2.67 9.14
N ALA A 75 -4.12 2.98 10.09
CA ALA A 75 -5.13 4.01 9.93
C ALA A 75 -4.50 5.39 9.66
N ILE A 76 -3.47 5.76 10.43
CA ILE A 76 -2.75 7.02 10.22
C ILE A 76 -2.04 7.03 8.87
N ALA A 77 -1.35 5.95 8.49
CA ALA A 77 -0.69 5.83 7.19
C ALA A 77 -1.70 5.96 6.03
N MET A 78 -2.89 5.38 6.15
CA MET A 78 -3.96 5.52 5.15
C MET A 78 -4.41 6.98 5.00
N VAL A 79 -4.60 7.71 6.09
CA VAL A 79 -4.97 9.13 6.06
C VAL A 79 -3.86 9.97 5.41
N VAL A 80 -2.60 9.74 5.77
CA VAL A 80 -1.45 10.44 5.18
C VAL A 80 -1.35 10.16 3.69
N CYS A 81 -1.44 8.89 3.27
CA CYS A 81 -1.42 8.52 1.86
C CYS A 81 -2.59 9.11 1.07
N ALA A 82 -3.80 9.14 1.66
CA ALA A 82 -4.96 9.75 1.03
C ALA A 82 -4.78 11.26 0.84
N ALA A 83 -4.30 11.97 1.88
CA ALA A 83 -4.02 13.40 1.81
C ALA A 83 -2.90 13.70 0.78
N LEU A 84 -1.85 12.88 0.75
CA LEU A 84 -0.76 13.00 -0.21
C LEU A 84 -1.25 12.81 -1.65
N ASN A 85 -2.00 11.74 -1.92
CA ASN A 85 -2.57 11.49 -3.24
C ASN A 85 -3.53 12.60 -3.68
N PHE A 86 -4.37 13.10 -2.77
CA PHE A 86 -5.26 14.23 -3.06
C PHE A 86 -4.45 15.50 -3.43
N THR A 87 -3.37 15.76 -2.70
CA THR A 87 -2.49 16.91 -2.95
C THR A 87 -1.81 16.78 -4.31
N ILE A 88 -1.26 15.61 -4.63
CA ILE A 88 -0.62 15.32 -5.92
C ILE A 88 -1.63 15.47 -7.06
N GLU A 89 -2.83 14.92 -6.92
CA GLU A 89 -3.87 15.05 -7.93
C GLU A 89 -4.23 16.53 -8.16
N LYS A 90 -4.47 17.26 -7.08
CA LYS A 90 -4.90 18.65 -7.17
C LYS A 90 -3.83 19.59 -7.74
N LEU A 91 -2.56 19.41 -7.34
CA LEU A 91 -1.46 20.31 -7.71
C LEU A 91 -0.73 19.89 -8.98
N ALA A 92 -0.55 18.58 -9.19
CA ALA A 92 0.26 18.07 -10.28
C ALA A 92 -0.58 17.58 -11.47
N TYR A 93 -1.63 16.78 -11.25
CA TYR A 93 -2.35 16.15 -12.37
C TYR A 93 -3.55 16.95 -12.88
N ARG A 94 -4.30 17.58 -11.99
CA ARG A 94 -5.51 18.32 -12.37
C ARG A 94 -5.25 19.45 -13.37
N PRO A 95 -4.18 20.27 -13.24
CA PRO A 95 -3.88 21.33 -14.22
C PRO A 95 -3.52 20.77 -15.62
N LEU A 96 -3.07 19.52 -15.69
CA LEU A 96 -2.59 18.88 -16.91
C LEU A 96 -3.62 18.03 -17.66
N ARG A 97 -4.88 18.02 -17.20
CA ARG A 97 -5.94 17.20 -17.82
C ARG A 97 -6.17 17.50 -19.31
N ASN A 98 -5.95 18.73 -19.74
CA ASN A 98 -6.12 19.17 -21.14
C ASN A 98 -4.79 19.23 -21.90
N SER A 99 -3.68 18.76 -21.33
CA SER A 99 -2.37 18.75 -21.95
C SER A 99 -2.12 17.47 -22.75
N PRO A 100 -1.13 17.46 -23.67
CA PRO A 100 -0.73 16.23 -24.37
C PRO A 100 -0.40 15.11 -23.37
N ARG A 101 -0.65 13.85 -23.77
CA ARG A 101 -0.49 12.65 -22.89
C ARG A 101 0.91 12.52 -22.27
N LEU A 102 1.94 13.11 -22.86
CA LEU A 102 3.30 13.10 -22.31
C LEU A 102 3.48 14.01 -21.08
N ALA A 103 2.71 15.09 -20.95
CA ALA A 103 2.86 16.03 -19.84
C ALA A 103 2.51 15.40 -18.48
N PRO A 104 1.38 14.69 -18.29
CA PRO A 104 1.10 13.98 -17.05
C PRO A 104 2.13 12.87 -16.74
N LEU A 105 2.68 12.21 -17.77
CA LEU A 105 3.69 11.17 -17.62
C LEU A 105 4.99 11.75 -17.03
N ILE A 106 5.51 12.83 -17.63
CA ILE A 106 6.72 13.51 -17.14
C ILE A 106 6.50 14.05 -15.73
N THR A 107 5.34 14.63 -15.48
CA THR A 107 4.97 15.13 -14.14
C THR A 107 4.92 14.01 -13.12
N ALA A 108 4.40 12.83 -13.46
CA ALA A 108 4.40 11.67 -12.56
C ALA A 108 5.82 11.24 -12.16
N ILE A 109 6.75 11.25 -13.11
CA ILE A 109 8.18 10.96 -12.84
C ILE A 109 8.77 12.06 -11.94
N GLY A 110 8.49 13.32 -12.23
CA GLY A 110 8.95 14.44 -11.38
C GLY A 110 8.43 14.36 -9.95
N VAL A 111 7.16 14.02 -9.76
CA VAL A 111 6.56 13.79 -8.43
C VAL A 111 7.23 12.60 -7.73
N SER A 112 7.50 11.51 -8.45
CA SER A 112 8.21 10.34 -7.93
C SER A 112 9.58 10.74 -7.36
N ILE A 113 10.42 11.44 -8.15
CA ILE A 113 11.73 11.90 -7.72
C ILE A 113 11.62 12.84 -6.51
N LEU A 114 10.64 13.75 -6.51
CA LEU A 114 10.39 14.66 -5.39
C LEU A 114 10.06 13.90 -4.11
N LEU A 115 9.16 12.90 -4.17
CA LEU A 115 8.80 12.09 -3.00
C LEU A 115 9.98 11.29 -2.47
N GLN A 116 10.79 10.68 -3.35
CA GLN A 116 11.99 9.97 -2.97
C GLN A 116 13.00 10.88 -2.27
N THR A 117 13.23 12.08 -2.83
CA THR A 117 14.13 13.07 -2.25
C THR A 117 13.64 13.54 -0.88
N LEU A 118 12.34 13.85 -0.74
CA LEU A 118 11.76 14.23 0.54
C LEU A 118 11.87 13.11 1.57
N ALA A 119 11.61 11.86 1.16
CA ALA A 119 11.77 10.72 2.05
C ALA A 119 13.22 10.54 2.52
N MET A 120 14.21 10.73 1.65
CA MET A 120 15.64 10.69 2.04
C MET A 120 16.00 11.81 3.01
N ILE A 121 15.45 13.00 2.86
CA ILE A 121 15.71 14.13 3.76
C ILE A 121 15.10 13.88 5.13
N ILE A 122 13.85 13.42 5.20
CA ILE A 122 13.08 13.24 6.44
C ILE A 122 13.57 12.01 7.21
N TRP A 123 13.66 10.86 6.54
CA TRP A 123 13.94 9.57 7.19
C TRP A 123 15.39 9.12 7.06
N LYS A 124 16.23 9.81 6.29
CA LYS A 124 17.60 9.42 5.91
C LYS A 124 17.65 8.11 5.10
N PRO A 125 18.64 7.90 4.23
CA PRO A 125 18.70 6.76 3.30
C PRO A 125 19.14 5.43 3.96
N ASN A 126 19.21 5.37 5.29
CA ASN A 126 19.66 4.16 5.98
C ASN A 126 18.56 3.08 5.99
N PRO A 127 18.90 1.80 5.83
CA PRO A 127 17.96 0.69 5.97
C PRO A 127 17.28 0.73 7.35
N LYS A 128 15.96 0.59 7.35
CA LYS A 128 15.16 0.59 8.58
C LYS A 128 14.55 -0.78 8.81
N SER A 129 14.86 -1.38 9.96
CA SER A 129 14.20 -2.61 10.38
C SER A 129 12.80 -2.29 10.89
N TYR A 130 11.81 -3.02 10.40
CA TYR A 130 10.44 -2.87 10.86
C TYR A 130 10.30 -3.49 12.27
N PRO A 131 9.80 -2.74 13.26
CA PRO A 131 9.67 -3.27 14.62
C PRO A 131 8.74 -4.49 14.65
N ALA A 132 9.13 -5.53 15.37
CA ALA A 132 8.28 -6.69 15.57
C ALA A 132 7.10 -6.32 16.46
N THR A 133 5.91 -6.23 15.89
CA THR A 133 4.67 -5.90 16.61
C THR A 133 3.83 -7.13 16.94
N LEU A 134 3.95 -8.18 16.13
CA LEU A 134 3.26 -9.46 16.33
C LEU A 134 4.25 -10.51 16.81
N SER A 135 3.74 -11.50 17.54
CA SER A 135 4.51 -12.68 17.93
C SER A 135 5.10 -13.37 16.71
N ARG A 136 6.35 -13.80 16.82
CA ARG A 136 7.05 -14.58 15.78
C ARG A 136 6.98 -16.08 16.06
N GLU A 137 6.08 -16.51 16.93
CA GLU A 137 5.93 -17.94 17.21
C GLU A 137 5.63 -18.71 15.92
N PRO A 138 6.41 -19.72 15.62
CA PRO A 138 6.18 -20.55 14.45
C PRO A 138 4.96 -21.45 14.71
N ILE A 139 4.10 -21.53 13.70
CA ILE A 139 2.98 -22.47 13.66
C ILE A 139 3.31 -23.54 12.65
N ASP A 140 3.39 -24.79 13.11
CA ASP A 140 3.61 -25.92 12.21
C ASP A 140 2.33 -26.25 11.45
N PHE A 141 2.41 -26.18 10.14
CA PHE A 141 1.33 -26.51 9.23
C PHE A 141 1.78 -27.60 8.25
N PHE A 142 1.45 -28.85 8.54
CA PHE A 142 1.80 -30.04 7.73
C PHE A 142 3.31 -30.13 7.38
N GLY A 143 4.19 -29.82 8.33
CA GLY A 143 5.64 -29.83 8.15
C GLY A 143 6.23 -28.55 7.52
N ALA A 144 5.42 -27.55 7.24
CA ALA A 144 5.86 -26.21 6.90
C ALA A 144 5.65 -25.26 8.09
N VAL A 145 6.52 -24.28 8.23
CA VAL A 145 6.50 -23.29 9.31
C VAL A 145 5.89 -21.98 8.81
N LEU A 146 4.80 -21.56 9.44
CA LEU A 146 4.16 -20.27 9.18
C LEU A 146 4.29 -19.35 10.40
N SER A 147 4.62 -18.10 10.19
CA SER A 147 4.56 -17.09 11.24
C SER A 147 3.17 -16.46 11.30
N ILE A 148 2.77 -15.97 12.47
CA ILE A 148 1.54 -15.19 12.66
C ILE A 148 1.50 -14.01 11.71
N THR A 149 2.64 -13.37 11.45
CA THR A 149 2.75 -12.27 10.49
C THR A 149 2.37 -12.69 9.07
N GLN A 150 2.82 -13.86 8.60
CA GLN A 150 2.48 -14.38 7.27
C GLN A 150 0.98 -14.66 7.14
N ILE A 151 0.37 -15.25 8.17
CA ILE A 151 -1.08 -15.51 8.20
C ILE A 151 -1.84 -14.18 8.19
N THR A 152 -1.38 -13.17 8.93
CA THR A 152 -2.00 -11.84 8.96
C THR A 152 -1.92 -11.16 7.59
N ILE A 153 -0.80 -11.28 6.88
CA ILE A 153 -0.65 -10.75 5.51
C ILE A 153 -1.66 -11.40 4.57
N LEU A 154 -1.77 -12.73 4.57
CA LEU A 154 -2.71 -13.45 3.71
C LEU A 154 -4.16 -13.08 4.05
N ALA A 155 -4.53 -13.08 5.31
CA ALA A 155 -5.87 -12.73 5.76
C ALA A 155 -6.23 -11.29 5.37
N THR A 156 -5.32 -10.33 5.61
CA THR A 156 -5.51 -8.92 5.23
C THR A 156 -5.68 -8.78 3.73
N THR A 157 -4.87 -9.50 2.93
CA THR A 157 -4.98 -9.48 1.47
C THR A 157 -6.35 -9.95 0.99
N VAL A 158 -6.85 -11.07 1.51
CA VAL A 158 -8.16 -11.61 1.15
C VAL A 158 -9.28 -10.63 1.56
N ILE A 159 -9.20 -10.05 2.76
CA ILE A 159 -10.18 -9.06 3.25
C ILE A 159 -10.19 -7.82 2.35
N VAL A 160 -9.03 -7.26 2.03
CA VAL A 160 -8.91 -6.06 1.18
C VAL A 160 -9.43 -6.35 -0.22
N LEU A 161 -9.08 -7.51 -0.81
CA LEU A 161 -9.61 -7.92 -2.11
C LEU A 161 -11.14 -8.05 -2.10
N ALA A 162 -11.70 -8.70 -1.09
CA ALA A 162 -13.16 -8.87 -0.95
C ALA A 162 -13.87 -7.52 -0.79
N LEU A 163 -13.32 -6.63 0.04
CA LEU A 163 -13.85 -5.27 0.24
C LEU A 163 -13.79 -4.44 -1.04
N LEU A 164 -12.70 -4.52 -1.80
CA LEU A 164 -12.56 -3.82 -3.08
C LEU A 164 -13.53 -4.36 -4.13
N MET A 165 -13.66 -5.68 -4.25
CA MET A 165 -14.63 -6.30 -5.14
C MET A 165 -16.06 -5.88 -4.78
N TRP A 166 -16.39 -5.86 -3.50
CA TRP A 166 -17.69 -5.39 -3.02
C TRP A 166 -17.90 -3.90 -3.35
N LEU A 167 -16.90 -3.05 -3.08
CA LEU A 167 -16.94 -1.62 -3.35
C LEU A 167 -17.17 -1.35 -4.85
N VAL A 168 -16.40 -1.97 -5.72
CA VAL A 168 -16.49 -1.77 -7.17
C VAL A 168 -17.79 -2.31 -7.73
N ASN A 169 -18.27 -3.48 -7.27
CA ASN A 169 -19.44 -4.13 -7.88
C ASN A 169 -20.77 -3.70 -7.27
N ARG A 170 -20.81 -3.30 -6.00
CA ARG A 170 -22.05 -3.11 -5.25
C ARG A 170 -22.31 -1.68 -4.78
N THR A 171 -21.33 -0.77 -4.84
CA THR A 171 -21.51 0.60 -4.34
C THR A 171 -21.74 1.62 -5.43
N ASN A 172 -22.27 2.79 -5.04
CA ASN A 172 -22.45 3.94 -5.93
C ASN A 172 -21.10 4.48 -6.43
N LEU A 173 -20.06 4.43 -5.57
CA LEU A 173 -18.69 4.79 -5.96
C LEU A 173 -18.18 3.89 -7.08
N GLY A 174 -18.38 2.58 -6.98
CA GLY A 174 -17.96 1.64 -8.02
C GLY A 174 -18.72 1.86 -9.33
N ARG A 175 -20.00 2.25 -9.28
CA ARG A 175 -20.76 2.64 -10.48
C ARG A 175 -20.19 3.90 -11.13
N ALA A 176 -19.86 4.91 -10.34
CA ALA A 176 -19.24 6.14 -10.82
C ALA A 176 -17.86 5.86 -11.44
N MET A 177 -17.03 5.00 -10.80
CA MET A 177 -15.72 4.60 -11.32
C MET A 177 -15.84 3.94 -12.70
N ARG A 178 -16.76 2.99 -12.86
CA ARG A 178 -16.99 2.32 -14.15
C ARG A 178 -17.50 3.28 -15.22
N ALA A 179 -18.45 4.16 -14.86
CA ALA A 179 -18.97 5.17 -15.79
C ALA A 179 -17.86 6.13 -16.25
N THR A 180 -16.93 6.53 -15.36
CA THR A 180 -15.80 7.38 -15.72
C THR A 180 -14.80 6.65 -16.61
N ALA A 181 -14.58 5.34 -16.38
CA ALA A 181 -13.69 4.52 -17.19
C ALA A 181 -14.23 4.33 -18.62
N GLU A 182 -15.56 4.20 -18.80
CA GLU A 182 -16.20 4.03 -20.10
C GLU A 182 -16.31 5.35 -20.88
N ASN A 183 -16.46 6.49 -20.21
CA ASN A 183 -16.59 7.79 -20.84
C ASN A 183 -15.71 8.84 -20.14
N PRO A 184 -14.44 8.94 -20.53
CA PRO A 184 -13.43 9.81 -19.89
C PRO A 184 -13.57 11.31 -20.22
N ARG A 185 -14.74 11.78 -20.71
CA ARG A 185 -15.00 13.19 -21.02
C ARG A 185 -15.53 13.96 -19.82
#